data_17b7d16063bfd7f003091caec89596b2
#
_entry.id   17b7d16063bfd7f003091caec89596b2
#
_cell.length_a   1.000
_cell.length_b   1.000
_cell.length_c   1.000
_cell.angle_alpha   90.00
_cell.angle_beta   90.00
_cell.angle_gamma   90.00
#
_symmetry.space_group_name_H-M   'P 1'
#
loop_
_entity.id
_entity.type
_entity.pdbx_description
1 polymer ?
#
loop_
_entity_poly.entity_id
_entity_poly.type
_entity_poly.pdbx_seq_one_letter_code
_entity_poly.pdbx_strand_id
1 'polypeptide(L)'
;MDIRISVQIFRSGETTSLWGRSNELGEDGVGGTLTGELEVGEVVSMELSLPLAAYPLKLRALVRYRIGLRHGFEFLAINEQQRDVLQRVCEMLATGTK
;
A
#
# COMPACT_ATOMS: atom_id res chain seq x y z
N MET A 1 -7.40 12.40 -2.45
CA MET A 1 -6.31 12.12 -3.40
C MET A 1 -6.10 10.63 -3.51
N ASP A 2 -6.05 10.12 -4.71
CA ASP A 2 -5.89 8.68 -4.93
C ASP A 2 -4.42 8.30 -4.98
N ILE A 3 -4.10 7.22 -4.29
CA ILE A 3 -2.76 6.67 -4.29
C ILE A 3 -2.81 5.38 -5.11
N ARG A 4 -1.94 5.27 -6.09
CA ARG A 4 -1.83 4.05 -6.87
C ARG A 4 -1.06 3.00 -6.10
N ILE A 5 -1.60 1.79 -6.10
CA ILE A 5 -1.00 0.65 -5.42
C ILE A 5 -0.66 -0.40 -6.47
N SER A 6 0.54 -0.92 -6.41
CA SER A 6 0.94 -2.10 -7.18
C SER A 6 1.37 -3.16 -6.18
N VAL A 7 0.82 -4.35 -6.30
CA VAL A 7 1.10 -5.45 -5.39
C VAL A 7 1.60 -6.64 -6.20
N GLN A 8 2.71 -7.22 -5.76
CA GLN A 8 3.26 -8.41 -6.38
C GLN A 8 3.26 -9.55 -5.39
N ILE A 9 2.75 -10.68 -5.82
CA ILE A 9 2.71 -11.90 -5.03
C ILE A 9 3.37 -13.01 -5.82
N PHE A 10 4.04 -13.90 -5.09
CA PHE A 10 4.71 -15.05 -5.68
C PHE A 10 3.99 -16.31 -5.22
N ARG A 11 3.36 -16.99 -6.15
CA ARG A 11 2.61 -18.21 -5.87
C ARG A 11 2.95 -19.27 -6.89
N SER A 12 3.23 -20.48 -6.40
CA SER A 12 3.47 -21.65 -7.27
C SER A 12 4.52 -21.38 -8.34
N GLY A 13 5.57 -20.65 -7.99
CA GLY A 13 6.65 -20.34 -8.92
C GLY A 13 6.36 -19.20 -9.89
N GLU A 14 5.20 -18.57 -9.78
CA GLU A 14 4.82 -17.48 -10.67
C GLU A 14 4.61 -16.18 -9.89
N THR A 15 4.98 -15.06 -10.52
CA THR A 15 4.73 -13.75 -9.96
C THR A 15 3.44 -13.20 -10.56
N THR A 16 2.51 -12.85 -9.69
CA THR A 16 1.25 -12.24 -10.10
C THR A 16 1.25 -10.79 -9.63
N SER A 17 0.82 -9.88 -10.49
CA SER A 17 0.74 -8.46 -10.14
C SER A 17 -0.72 -8.04 -10.09
N LEU A 18 -1.07 -7.32 -9.05
CA LEU A 18 -2.38 -6.70 -8.91
C LEU A 18 -2.19 -5.19 -8.77
N TRP A 19 -3.17 -4.46 -9.24
CA TRP A 19 -3.15 -3.01 -9.16
C TRP A 19 -4.37 -2.51 -8.45
N GLY A 20 -4.28 -1.32 -7.89
CA GLY A 20 -5.42 -0.72 -7.24
C GLY A 20 -5.18 0.72 -6.88
N ARG A 21 -6.12 1.25 -6.12
CA ARG A 21 -6.07 2.62 -5.66
C ARG A 21 -6.52 2.70 -4.22
N SER A 22 -5.94 3.67 -3.51
CA SER A 22 -6.30 3.93 -2.13
C SER A 22 -6.47 5.41 -1.90
N ASN A 23 -7.43 5.76 -1.08
CA ASN A 23 -7.54 7.10 -0.50
C ASN A 23 -7.39 7.05 1.02
N GLU A 24 -6.96 5.91 1.55
CA GLU A 24 -6.75 5.71 2.98
C GLU A 24 -5.30 5.31 3.22
N LEU A 25 -4.50 6.23 3.71
CA LEU A 25 -3.10 5.98 4.00
C LEU A 25 -2.79 6.38 5.42
N GLY A 26 -2.16 5.48 6.17
CA GLY A 26 -1.61 5.75 7.49
C GLY A 26 -0.12 5.53 7.51
N GLU A 27 0.51 5.83 8.64
CA GLU A 27 1.94 5.61 8.80
C GLU A 27 2.29 4.13 8.89
N ASP A 28 1.34 3.31 9.32
CA ASP A 28 1.55 1.89 9.55
C ASP A 28 0.88 0.99 8.52
N GLY A 29 0.09 1.55 7.62
CA GLY A 29 -0.61 0.74 6.65
C GLY A 29 -1.42 1.53 5.65
N VAL A 30 -2.05 0.81 4.74
CA VAL A 30 -2.84 1.39 3.66
C VAL A 30 -4.04 0.49 3.40
N GLY A 31 -5.17 1.12 3.08
CA GLY A 31 -6.36 0.39 2.63
C GLY A 31 -6.68 0.77 1.20
N GLY A 32 -7.13 -0.19 0.42
CA GLY A 32 -7.45 0.10 -0.97
C GLY A 32 -8.18 -1.03 -1.67
N THR A 33 -8.66 -0.72 -2.86
CA THR A 33 -9.37 -1.67 -3.72
C THR A 33 -8.42 -2.13 -4.82
N LEU A 34 -8.29 -3.44 -4.96
CA LEU A 34 -7.39 -4.06 -5.92
C LEU A 34 -8.16 -4.70 -7.07
N THR A 35 -7.42 -5.07 -8.13
CA THR A 35 -7.99 -5.75 -9.29
C THR A 35 -8.21 -7.25 -9.07
N GLY A 36 -7.76 -7.77 -7.96
CA GLY A 36 -7.92 -9.18 -7.62
C GLY A 36 -7.91 -9.39 -6.13
N GLU A 37 -8.13 -10.62 -5.71
CA GLU A 37 -8.24 -10.97 -4.30
C GLU A 37 -6.96 -11.56 -3.75
N LEU A 38 -6.57 -11.09 -2.57
CA LEU A 38 -5.47 -11.66 -1.81
C LEU A 38 -6.04 -12.36 -0.58
N GLU A 39 -5.24 -13.21 0.05
CA GLU A 39 -5.68 -13.89 1.25
C GLU A 39 -5.19 -13.16 2.49
N VAL A 40 -6.02 -13.10 3.51
CA VAL A 40 -5.65 -12.53 4.81
C VAL A 40 -4.48 -13.32 5.38
N GLY A 41 -3.46 -12.61 5.86
CA GLY A 41 -2.24 -13.22 6.36
C GLY A 41 -1.14 -13.36 5.31
N GLU A 42 -1.44 -13.05 4.08
CA GLU A 42 -0.44 -13.13 3.01
C GLU A 42 0.50 -11.94 3.06
N VAL A 43 1.81 -12.19 2.86
CA VAL A 43 2.82 -11.13 2.79
C VAL A 43 3.09 -10.85 1.32
N VAL A 44 3.05 -9.57 0.96
CA VAL A 44 3.19 -9.16 -0.44
C VAL A 44 4.26 -8.07 -0.56
N SER A 45 4.80 -7.93 -1.76
CA SER A 45 5.64 -6.80 -2.13
C SER A 45 4.75 -5.72 -2.70
N MET A 46 4.90 -4.51 -2.21
CA MET A 46 3.99 -3.41 -2.55
C MET A 46 4.77 -2.20 -3.02
N GLU A 47 4.23 -1.51 -4.02
CA GLU A 47 4.72 -0.22 -4.44
C GLU A 47 3.60 0.79 -4.34
N LEU A 48 3.88 1.89 -3.69
CA LEU A 48 2.93 2.99 -3.53
C LEU A 48 3.44 4.20 -4.31
N SER A 49 2.61 4.72 -5.20
CA SER A 49 2.91 5.95 -5.93
C SER A 49 2.37 7.11 -5.11
N LEU A 50 3.24 7.68 -4.29
CA LEU A 50 2.87 8.73 -3.36
C LEU A 50 3.13 10.10 -3.95
N PRO A 51 2.29 11.10 -3.62
CA PRO A 51 2.63 12.49 -3.92
C PRO A 51 3.89 12.87 -3.16
N LEU A 52 4.64 13.83 -3.64
CA LEU A 52 5.90 14.30 -3.06
C LEU A 52 7.07 13.34 -3.17
N ALA A 53 6.85 12.14 -3.67
CA ALA A 53 7.93 11.16 -3.85
C ALA A 53 8.29 11.07 -5.32
N ALA A 54 9.59 11.13 -5.61
CA ALA A 54 10.09 11.04 -7.00
C ALA A 54 9.96 9.62 -7.54
N TYR A 55 9.97 8.63 -6.66
CA TYR A 55 9.91 7.22 -7.03
C TYR A 55 8.85 6.52 -6.21
N PRO A 56 8.26 5.42 -6.72
CA PRO A 56 7.34 4.63 -5.91
C PRO A 56 8.01 4.13 -4.64
N LEU A 57 7.27 4.13 -3.55
CA LEU A 57 7.74 3.62 -2.29
C LEU A 57 7.59 2.10 -2.30
N LYS A 58 8.70 1.38 -2.20
CA LYS A 58 8.70 -0.09 -2.21
C LYS A 58 8.81 -0.61 -0.80
N LEU A 59 7.89 -1.50 -0.44
CA LEU A 59 7.89 -2.06 0.90
C LEU A 59 7.18 -3.40 0.90
N ARG A 60 7.23 -4.09 2.03
CA ARG A 60 6.47 -5.31 2.24
C ARG A 60 5.25 -4.99 3.07
N ALA A 61 4.19 -5.74 2.85
CA ALA A 61 2.95 -5.54 3.57
C ALA A 61 2.27 -6.86 3.86
N LEU A 62 1.54 -6.88 4.96
CA LEU A 62 0.74 -8.03 5.40
C LEU A 62 -0.73 -7.72 5.18
N VAL A 63 -1.44 -8.63 4.53
CA VAL A 63 -2.88 -8.49 4.35
C VAL A 63 -3.58 -8.74 5.68
N ARG A 64 -4.20 -7.71 6.24
CA ARG A 64 -4.85 -7.78 7.54
C ARG A 64 -6.34 -8.11 7.43
N TYR A 65 -7.00 -7.59 6.40
CA TYR A 65 -8.40 -7.92 6.16
C TYR A 65 -8.71 -7.81 4.67
N ARG A 66 -9.81 -8.42 4.28
CA ARG A 66 -10.32 -8.34 2.93
C ARG A 66 -11.85 -8.42 2.95
N ILE A 67 -12.46 -7.51 2.21
CA ILE A 67 -13.90 -7.54 1.97
C ILE A 67 -14.08 -7.37 0.46
N GLY A 68 -14.35 -8.48 -0.24
CA GLY A 68 -14.39 -8.46 -1.69
C GLY A 68 -13.04 -8.08 -2.26
N LEU A 69 -12.97 -7.02 -3.04
CA LEU A 69 -11.72 -6.51 -3.61
C LEU A 69 -11.06 -5.46 -2.73
N ARG A 70 -11.70 -5.07 -1.64
CA ARG A 70 -11.13 -4.11 -0.71
C ARG A 70 -10.22 -4.81 0.28
N HIS A 71 -9.01 -4.29 0.43
CA HIS A 71 -7.97 -4.89 1.27
C HIS A 71 -7.40 -3.88 2.24
N GLY A 72 -7.01 -4.36 3.41
CA GLY A 72 -6.23 -3.56 4.36
C GLY A 72 -4.87 -4.20 4.55
N PHE A 73 -3.82 -3.37 4.52
CA PHE A 73 -2.45 -3.82 4.62
C PHE A 73 -1.74 -3.15 5.78
N GLU A 74 -0.92 -3.93 6.46
CA GLU A 74 -0.01 -3.44 7.48
C GLU A 74 1.39 -3.44 6.87
N PHE A 75 2.11 -2.32 6.98
CA PHE A 75 3.47 -2.24 6.46
C PHE A 75 4.43 -3.03 7.36
N LEU A 76 5.38 -3.71 6.73
CA LEU A 76 6.39 -4.50 7.44
C LEU A 76 7.78 -3.92 7.17
N ALA A 77 8.64 -3.95 8.18
CA ALA A 77 10.06 -3.61 8.06
C ALA A 77 10.31 -2.26 7.38
N ILE A 78 9.58 -1.23 7.80
CA ILE A 78 9.73 0.12 7.25
C ILE A 78 10.97 0.77 7.87
N ASN A 79 11.84 1.33 7.03
CA ASN A 79 13.00 2.08 7.52
C ASN A 79 12.60 3.54 7.83
N GLU A 80 13.53 4.28 8.43
CA GLU A 80 13.26 5.66 8.83
C GLU A 80 12.94 6.58 7.68
N GLN A 81 13.62 6.40 6.55
CA GLN A 81 13.36 7.19 5.35
C GLN A 81 11.95 6.99 4.83
N GLN A 82 11.52 5.73 4.79
CA GLN A 82 10.17 5.41 4.34
C GLN A 82 9.13 5.94 5.29
N ARG A 83 9.37 5.83 6.58
CA ARG A 83 8.46 6.34 7.60
C ARG A 83 8.33 7.86 7.49
N ASP A 84 9.43 8.55 7.23
CA ASP A 84 9.42 10.01 7.08
C ASP A 84 8.58 10.43 5.88
N VAL A 85 8.74 9.74 4.75
CA VAL A 85 7.93 10.01 3.55
C VAL A 85 6.46 9.76 3.83
N LEU A 86 6.13 8.64 4.46
CA LEU A 86 4.75 8.31 4.80
C LEU A 86 4.13 9.35 5.73
N GLN A 87 4.89 9.78 6.74
CA GLN A 87 4.41 10.78 7.67
C GLN A 87 4.10 12.10 6.97
N ARG A 88 4.98 12.55 6.10
CA ARG A 88 4.78 13.78 5.35
C ARG A 88 3.56 13.72 4.45
N VAL A 89 3.38 12.60 3.76
CA VAL A 89 2.24 12.42 2.88
C VAL A 89 0.95 12.39 3.70
N CYS A 90 0.94 11.70 4.83
CA CYS A 90 -0.24 11.65 5.70
C CYS A 90 -0.60 13.04 6.22
N GLU A 91 0.39 13.83 6.61
CA GLU A 91 0.15 15.20 7.04
C GLU A 91 -0.43 16.05 5.92
N MET A 92 0.11 15.90 4.72
CA MET A 92 -0.39 16.63 3.56
C MET A 92 -1.84 16.26 3.25
N LEU A 93 -2.16 14.97 3.28
CA LEU A 93 -3.54 14.52 3.02
C LEU A 93 -4.50 15.02 4.08
N ALA A 94 -4.07 15.05 5.34
CA ALA A 94 -4.90 15.53 6.44
C ALA A 94 -5.20 17.02 6.31
N THR A 95 -4.25 17.82 5.82
CA THR A 95 -4.41 19.26 5.72
C THR A 95 -4.92 19.72 4.37
N GLY A 96 -4.71 18.92 3.33
CA GLY A 96 -5.04 19.26 1.96
C GLY A 96 -6.41 18.84 1.49
N THR A 97 -7.24 18.31 2.37
CA THR A 97 -8.55 17.76 1.99
C THR A 97 -9.67 18.78 1.94
N LYS A 98 -9.35 20.00 2.00
CA LYS A 98 -10.38 21.06 2.02
C LYS A 98 -10.77 21.56 0.67
#